data_1f295e57a7e83f86f613514a080519d1
#
_entry.id   1f295e57a7e83f86f613514a080519d1
#
_cell.length_a   1.000
_cell.length_b   1.000
_cell.length_c   1.000
_cell.angle_alpha   90.00
_cell.angle_beta   90.00
_cell.angle_gamma   90.00
#
_symmetry.space_group_name_H-M   'P 1'
#
loop_
_entity.id
_entity.type
_entity.pdbx_description
1 polymer ?
#
loop_
_entity_poly.entity_id
_entity_poly.type
_entity_poly.pdbx_seq_one_letter_code
_entity_poly.pdbx_strand_id
1 'polypeptide(L)'
;MKILMLGWELPPHNSGGLGVACFYMAKALAKAGADIDFVVPYSEKHDDINFMKVVNATDFPFSSYMNPYNSFTFSKHHTLTSDIRSVQLSYIEFIKKYLEDPKNRPDIIHAHDWLTMEAGIIAKNITGAPLISHIHATEFDRSGGGYGNPQVHDIEYKGITNSDKVFAVSKNTKDIILKEYKVDESKIEVVYNAIEPSSLATINDYDDRTFRYIEYLKTKGYTVVMTLTRFTVQKGLTYLLEAFARASQKNPKMALILVGDGEQRNELIEKTAELGISEKVFFTGFLRGERWRDAYSISDVFVMSSVNEPFGLTALEAAHFNNALIISKQSGVSEVLKNILRYDFWDTHKLASHLLAVSTSPSLLRDLKRGVKKEYTTITWSKIAEQIMHKFLSIQSEGRKK
;
A
#
# COMPACT_ATOMS: atom_id res chain seq x y z
N MET A 1 -9.17 25.92 2.80
CA MET A 1 -9.47 24.90 3.82
C MET A 1 -8.16 24.45 4.41
N LYS A 2 -7.99 24.59 5.72
CA LYS A 2 -6.80 24.13 6.43
C LYS A 2 -6.98 22.70 6.91
N ILE A 3 -6.06 21.80 6.56
CA ILE A 3 -6.11 20.39 6.89
C ILE A 3 -4.91 20.02 7.77
N LEU A 4 -5.19 19.46 8.95
CA LEU A 4 -4.17 18.80 9.75
C LEU A 4 -4.11 17.34 9.32
N MET A 5 -3.13 16.97 8.50
CA MET A 5 -2.87 15.58 8.14
C MET A 5 -1.93 14.95 9.15
N LEU A 6 -2.40 13.91 9.82
CA LEU A 6 -1.61 13.13 10.76
C LEU A 6 -1.09 11.89 10.05
N GLY A 7 0.20 11.89 9.71
CA GLY A 7 0.87 10.80 9.02
C GLY A 7 1.95 10.15 9.88
N TRP A 8 2.52 9.07 9.38
CA TRP A 8 3.58 8.35 10.08
C TRP A 8 4.90 8.33 9.31
N GLU A 9 4.82 8.35 8.00
CA GLU A 9 5.99 8.32 7.11
C GLU A 9 5.74 9.14 5.84
N LEU A 10 6.81 9.70 5.26
CA LEU A 10 6.82 10.40 3.98
C LEU A 10 8.09 10.04 3.19
N PRO A 11 8.02 9.95 1.85
CA PRO A 11 9.23 9.81 1.04
C PRO A 11 10.23 10.97 1.27
N PRO A 12 11.54 10.69 1.27
CA PRO A 12 12.21 9.39 1.06
C PRO A 12 12.23 8.51 2.33
N HIS A 13 11.73 8.98 3.47
CA HIS A 13 11.71 8.33 4.77
C HIS A 13 10.43 7.50 4.94
N ASN A 14 10.30 6.45 4.12
CA ASN A 14 9.15 5.55 4.16
C ASN A 14 9.57 4.09 3.97
N SER A 15 8.79 3.20 4.55
CA SER A 15 9.01 1.75 4.52
C SER A 15 8.06 1.00 3.59
N GLY A 16 7.02 1.67 3.13
CA GLY A 16 5.96 1.03 2.34
C GLY A 16 5.06 2.01 1.58
N GLY A 17 3.93 1.47 1.12
CA GLY A 17 2.97 2.20 0.28
C GLY A 17 2.19 3.29 1.02
N LEU A 18 2.09 3.24 2.35
CA LEU A 18 1.36 4.23 3.16
C LEU A 18 1.93 5.64 2.95
N GLY A 19 3.24 5.83 3.16
CA GLY A 19 3.88 7.13 3.01
C GLY A 19 3.79 7.66 1.58
N VAL A 20 3.90 6.77 0.58
CA VAL A 20 3.74 7.12 -0.85
C VAL A 20 2.31 7.59 -1.13
N ALA A 21 1.30 6.87 -0.65
CA ALA A 21 -0.10 7.23 -0.82
C ALA A 21 -0.42 8.57 -0.15
N CYS A 22 0.01 8.77 1.10
CA CYS A 22 -0.19 10.01 1.85
C CYS A 22 0.48 11.20 1.15
N PHE A 23 1.71 11.04 0.64
CA PHE A 23 2.44 12.09 -0.06
C PHE A 23 1.71 12.56 -1.32
N TYR A 24 1.32 11.64 -2.21
CA TYR A 24 0.65 12.02 -3.46
C TYR A 24 -0.78 12.49 -3.24
N MET A 25 -1.48 11.96 -2.23
CA MET A 25 -2.78 12.46 -1.80
C MET A 25 -2.65 13.91 -1.31
N ALA A 26 -1.71 14.21 -0.42
CA ALA A 26 -1.47 15.56 0.07
C ALA A 26 -1.11 16.53 -1.07
N LYS A 27 -0.23 16.10 -1.99
CA LYS A 27 0.12 16.89 -3.18
C LYS A 27 -1.10 17.23 -4.05
N ALA A 28 -1.99 16.26 -4.25
CA ALA A 28 -3.19 16.47 -5.04
C ALA A 28 -4.22 17.36 -4.32
N LEU A 29 -4.38 17.20 -2.99
CA LEU A 29 -5.23 18.04 -2.16
C LEU A 29 -4.72 19.50 -2.13
N ALA A 30 -3.41 19.69 -1.99
CA ALA A 30 -2.81 21.03 -2.05
C ALA A 30 -3.03 21.69 -3.42
N LYS A 31 -2.89 20.94 -4.52
CA LYS A 31 -3.21 21.40 -5.86
C LYS A 31 -4.69 21.76 -6.03
N ALA A 32 -5.57 21.10 -5.29
CA ALA A 32 -7.01 21.41 -5.22
C ALA A 32 -7.34 22.59 -4.28
N GLY A 33 -6.33 23.28 -3.71
CA GLY A 33 -6.48 24.47 -2.89
C GLY A 33 -6.55 24.21 -1.38
N ALA A 34 -6.13 23.05 -0.91
CA ALA A 34 -5.99 22.79 0.52
C ALA A 34 -4.68 23.39 1.06
N ASP A 35 -4.74 23.99 2.27
CA ASP A 35 -3.58 24.35 3.08
C ASP A 35 -3.32 23.21 4.07
N ILE A 36 -2.15 22.55 3.98
CA ILE A 36 -1.88 21.31 4.67
C ILE A 36 -0.71 21.46 5.64
N ASP A 37 -0.99 21.21 6.93
CA ASP A 37 0.03 20.90 7.93
C ASP A 37 0.13 19.37 8.04
N PHE A 38 1.20 18.77 7.52
CA PHE A 38 1.44 17.33 7.56
C PHE A 38 2.40 17.00 8.70
N VAL A 39 1.92 16.30 9.72
CA VAL A 39 2.72 15.96 10.91
C VAL A 39 3.29 14.55 10.78
N VAL A 40 4.59 14.41 11.07
CA VAL A 40 5.32 13.14 11.11
C VAL A 40 5.99 12.94 12.47
N PRO A 41 6.21 11.68 12.93
CA PRO A 41 6.73 11.38 14.27
C PRO A 41 8.26 11.47 14.40
N TYR A 42 8.96 11.94 13.40
CA TYR A 42 10.43 11.99 13.35
C TYR A 42 10.91 13.37 12.92
N SER A 43 12.23 13.61 13.07
CA SER A 43 12.89 14.86 12.68
C SER A 43 13.82 14.62 11.49
N GLU A 44 13.30 14.89 10.29
CA GLU A 44 14.06 14.83 9.04
C GLU A 44 13.74 16.05 8.18
N LYS A 45 14.67 16.39 7.29
CA LYS A 45 14.47 17.44 6.30
C LYS A 45 13.63 16.95 5.12
N HIS A 46 12.71 17.79 4.70
CA HIS A 46 11.84 17.56 3.55
C HIS A 46 11.93 18.77 2.58
N ASP A 47 13.14 19.19 2.24
CA ASP A 47 13.41 20.42 1.48
C ASP A 47 12.77 20.41 0.06
N ASP A 48 12.53 19.23 -0.49
CA ASP A 48 11.89 19.04 -1.79
C ASP A 48 10.34 19.16 -1.74
N ILE A 49 9.74 19.28 -0.54
CA ILE A 49 8.30 19.37 -0.36
C ILE A 49 7.91 20.82 -0.18
N ASN A 50 7.36 21.43 -1.23
CA ASN A 50 6.97 22.86 -1.26
C ASN A 50 5.46 23.11 -1.37
N PHE A 51 4.65 22.05 -1.43
CA PHE A 51 3.19 22.14 -1.57
C PHE A 51 2.42 21.98 -0.26
N MET A 52 3.10 21.65 0.82
CA MET A 52 2.55 21.51 2.17
C MET A 52 3.62 21.85 3.21
N LYS A 53 3.19 22.19 4.42
CA LYS A 53 4.07 22.34 5.57
C LYS A 53 4.27 20.99 6.24
N VAL A 54 5.50 20.45 6.22
CA VAL A 54 5.85 19.26 7.00
C VAL A 54 6.26 19.69 8.40
N VAL A 55 5.69 19.03 9.41
CA VAL A 55 5.87 19.35 10.83
C VAL A 55 6.43 18.11 11.55
N ASN A 56 7.61 18.21 12.11
CA ASN A 56 8.27 17.16 12.86
C ASN A 56 7.76 17.18 14.31
N ALA A 57 7.14 16.09 14.76
CA ALA A 57 6.54 16.01 16.10
C ALA A 57 7.55 15.62 17.19
N THR A 58 8.69 15.05 16.83
CA THR A 58 9.74 14.64 17.77
C THR A 58 11.12 15.04 17.25
N ASP A 59 12.13 14.96 18.12
CA ASP A 59 13.54 15.15 17.74
C ASP A 59 14.22 13.83 17.35
N PHE A 60 13.48 12.74 17.26
CA PHE A 60 14.02 11.44 16.87
C PHE A 60 14.28 11.38 15.36
N PRO A 61 15.46 10.90 14.93
CA PRO A 61 15.71 10.64 13.51
C PRO A 61 14.81 9.50 13.03
N PHE A 62 14.51 9.48 11.75
CA PHE A 62 13.82 8.34 11.15
C PHE A 62 14.64 7.06 11.33
N SER A 63 14.03 6.03 11.87
CA SER A 63 14.69 4.75 12.14
C SER A 63 13.81 3.56 11.74
N SER A 64 14.45 2.39 11.53
CA SER A 64 13.75 1.14 11.23
C SER A 64 12.77 0.70 12.33
N TYR A 65 12.94 1.16 13.57
CA TYR A 65 12.02 0.90 14.69
C TYR A 65 10.68 1.62 14.52
N MET A 66 10.62 2.66 13.72
CA MET A 66 9.38 3.37 13.41
C MET A 66 8.54 2.68 12.34
N ASN A 67 9.04 1.61 11.73
CA ASN A 67 8.29 0.85 10.74
C ASN A 67 7.13 0.10 11.42
N PRO A 68 5.87 0.50 11.16
CA PRO A 68 4.70 -0.11 11.81
C PRO A 68 4.44 -1.57 11.41
N TYR A 69 5.18 -2.04 10.44
CA TYR A 69 5.03 -3.38 9.84
C TYR A 69 6.19 -4.32 10.19
N ASN A 70 7.09 -3.89 11.07
CA ASN A 70 8.24 -4.72 11.44
C ASN A 70 7.84 -5.70 12.55
N SER A 71 8.31 -6.95 12.47
CA SER A 71 8.10 -7.97 13.52
C SER A 71 8.64 -7.53 14.89
N PHE A 72 9.58 -6.59 14.91
CA PHE A 72 10.09 -5.96 16.13
C PHE A 72 9.12 -4.99 16.81
N THR A 73 8.06 -4.55 16.11
CA THR A 73 7.02 -3.67 16.66
C THR A 73 6.17 -4.37 17.72
N PHE A 74 6.18 -5.70 17.72
CA PHE A 74 5.40 -6.54 18.60
C PHE A 74 6.30 -7.44 19.43
N SER A 75 6.15 -7.41 20.75
CA SER A 75 6.83 -8.35 21.62
C SER A 75 6.27 -9.78 21.40
N LYS A 76 6.99 -10.80 21.88
CA LYS A 76 6.52 -12.21 21.87
C LYS A 76 5.15 -12.42 22.52
N HIS A 77 4.65 -11.44 23.29
CA HIS A 77 3.34 -11.48 23.96
C HIS A 77 2.28 -10.60 23.27
N HIS A 78 2.46 -10.24 22.00
CA HIS A 78 1.55 -9.37 21.24
C HIS A 78 1.28 -8.01 21.89
N THR A 79 2.22 -7.50 22.68
CA THR A 79 2.19 -6.12 23.19
C THR A 79 3.00 -5.21 22.29
N LEU A 80 2.57 -3.96 22.13
CA LEU A 80 3.37 -2.95 21.44
C LEU A 80 4.73 -2.81 22.13
N THR A 81 5.81 -2.72 21.36
CA THR A 81 7.13 -2.45 21.93
C THR A 81 7.09 -1.06 22.59
N SER A 82 7.83 -0.89 23.67
CA SER A 82 7.92 0.39 24.39
C SER A 82 8.33 1.54 23.45
N ASP A 83 9.14 1.24 22.44
CA ASP A 83 9.68 2.24 21.52
C ASP A 83 8.60 2.87 20.64
N ILE A 84 7.77 2.07 19.96
CA ILE A 84 6.72 2.61 19.12
C ILE A 84 5.63 3.32 19.93
N ARG A 85 5.33 2.80 21.12
CA ARG A 85 4.36 3.42 22.03
C ARG A 85 4.88 4.74 22.57
N SER A 86 6.15 4.83 22.90
CA SER A 86 6.81 6.08 23.32
C SER A 86 6.75 7.15 22.25
N VAL A 87 7.00 6.76 20.98
CA VAL A 87 6.88 7.67 19.83
C VAL A 87 5.44 8.15 19.67
N GLN A 88 4.44 7.25 19.77
CA GLN A 88 3.03 7.65 19.72
C GLN A 88 2.65 8.64 20.82
N LEU A 89 3.09 8.40 22.05
CA LEU A 89 2.82 9.31 23.18
C LEU A 89 3.47 10.68 22.97
N SER A 90 4.72 10.71 22.51
CA SER A 90 5.40 11.97 22.16
C SER A 90 4.68 12.72 21.04
N TYR A 91 4.20 11.99 20.04
CA TYR A 91 3.40 12.54 18.96
C TYR A 91 2.10 13.18 19.48
N ILE A 92 1.38 12.52 20.39
CA ILE A 92 0.16 13.04 21.01
C ILE A 92 0.46 14.31 21.79
N GLU A 93 1.51 14.31 22.64
CA GLU A 93 1.89 15.49 23.42
C GLU A 93 2.28 16.67 22.52
N PHE A 94 2.98 16.39 21.42
CA PHE A 94 3.27 17.41 20.42
C PHE A 94 1.99 18.01 19.83
N ILE A 95 1.02 17.20 19.43
CA ILE A 95 -0.24 17.67 18.86
C ILE A 95 -1.02 18.54 19.83
N LYS A 96 -1.05 18.19 21.11
CA LYS A 96 -1.66 19.05 22.16
C LYS A 96 -1.01 20.43 22.14
N LYS A 97 0.31 20.48 22.25
CA LYS A 97 1.06 21.76 22.28
C LYS A 97 0.95 22.53 20.98
N TYR A 98 0.99 21.85 19.83
CA TYR A 98 0.90 22.46 18.50
C TYR A 98 -0.42 23.20 18.29
N LEU A 99 -1.52 22.66 18.84
CA LEU A 99 -2.87 23.22 18.71
C LEU A 99 -3.20 24.29 19.77
N GLU A 100 -2.31 24.57 20.72
CA GLU A 100 -2.45 25.72 21.61
C GLU A 100 -2.39 27.05 20.84
N ASP A 101 -1.56 27.12 19.77
CA ASP A 101 -1.56 28.26 18.86
C ASP A 101 -2.80 28.22 17.96
N PRO A 102 -3.70 29.23 18.06
CA PRO A 102 -4.90 29.31 17.22
C PRO A 102 -4.61 29.27 15.70
N LYS A 103 -3.42 29.72 15.28
CA LYS A 103 -3.01 29.69 13.85
C LYS A 103 -2.86 28.27 13.31
N ASN A 104 -2.63 27.29 14.17
CA ASN A 104 -2.45 25.89 13.79
C ASN A 104 -3.77 25.11 13.80
N ARG A 105 -4.87 25.71 14.24
CA ARG A 105 -6.18 25.05 14.27
C ARG A 105 -6.68 24.73 12.87
N PRO A 106 -7.03 23.47 12.57
CA PRO A 106 -7.49 23.06 11.26
C PRO A 106 -8.99 23.22 11.10
N ASP A 107 -9.41 23.23 9.85
CA ASP A 107 -10.81 23.03 9.47
C ASP A 107 -11.21 21.56 9.48
N ILE A 108 -10.25 20.68 9.19
CA ILE A 108 -10.40 19.20 9.10
C ILE A 108 -9.16 18.53 9.69
N ILE A 109 -9.38 17.43 10.43
CA ILE A 109 -8.33 16.53 10.90
C ILE A 109 -8.42 15.25 10.07
N HIS A 110 -7.32 14.87 9.43
CA HIS A 110 -7.23 13.69 8.57
C HIS A 110 -6.13 12.77 9.09
N ALA A 111 -6.49 11.72 9.82
CA ALA A 111 -5.58 10.78 10.46
C ALA A 111 -5.43 9.51 9.62
N HIS A 112 -4.18 9.06 9.41
CA HIS A 112 -3.84 7.92 8.56
C HIS A 112 -3.37 6.74 9.39
N ASP A 113 -4.15 5.66 9.36
CA ASP A 113 -3.95 4.40 10.09
C ASP A 113 -3.84 4.54 11.62
N TRP A 114 -3.76 3.40 12.30
CA TRP A 114 -3.84 3.27 13.75
C TRP A 114 -2.80 4.10 14.54
N LEU A 115 -1.62 4.32 13.95
CA LEU A 115 -0.53 5.05 14.60
C LEU A 115 -0.89 6.51 14.92
N THR A 116 -1.82 7.10 14.18
CA THR A 116 -2.19 8.51 14.27
C THR A 116 -3.58 8.75 14.86
N MET A 117 -4.37 7.68 15.05
CA MET A 117 -5.77 7.79 15.46
C MET A 117 -5.96 8.43 16.84
N GLU A 118 -5.16 8.05 17.84
CA GLU A 118 -5.25 8.64 19.17
C GLU A 118 -4.93 10.15 19.14
N ALA A 119 -3.92 10.56 18.37
CA ALA A 119 -3.60 11.96 18.16
C ALA A 119 -4.73 12.71 17.44
N GLY A 120 -5.39 12.05 16.47
CA GLY A 120 -6.57 12.57 15.80
C GLY A 120 -7.74 12.84 16.75
N ILE A 121 -8.03 11.90 17.65
CA ILE A 121 -9.08 12.05 18.69
C ILE A 121 -8.74 13.24 19.60
N ILE A 122 -7.50 13.35 20.05
CA ILE A 122 -7.06 14.47 20.88
C ILE A 122 -7.19 15.81 20.15
N ALA A 123 -6.77 15.86 18.88
CA ALA A 123 -6.90 17.06 18.06
C ALA A 123 -8.36 17.49 17.92
N LYS A 124 -9.27 16.53 17.67
CA LYS A 124 -10.72 16.77 17.61
C LYS A 124 -11.25 17.35 18.93
N ASN A 125 -10.85 16.77 20.06
CA ASN A 125 -11.31 17.22 21.37
C ASN A 125 -10.84 18.65 21.71
N ILE A 126 -9.65 19.04 21.26
CA ILE A 126 -9.08 20.38 21.49
C ILE A 126 -9.73 21.43 20.58
N THR A 127 -9.94 21.08 19.31
CA THR A 127 -10.30 22.07 18.28
C THR A 127 -11.78 22.09 17.92
N GLY A 128 -12.50 20.99 18.15
CA GLY A 128 -13.85 20.78 17.66
C GLY A 128 -13.92 20.49 16.14
N ALA A 129 -12.78 20.47 15.45
CA ALA A 129 -12.74 20.17 14.01
C ALA A 129 -13.11 18.70 13.73
N PRO A 130 -13.84 18.42 12.65
CA PRO A 130 -14.19 17.06 12.27
C PRO A 130 -12.95 16.18 12.06
N LEU A 131 -13.01 14.95 12.59
CA LEU A 131 -11.99 13.93 12.44
C LEU A 131 -12.40 12.93 11.36
N ILE A 132 -11.51 12.71 10.40
CA ILE A 132 -11.59 11.65 9.40
C ILE A 132 -10.44 10.67 9.65
N SER A 133 -10.76 9.39 9.93
CA SER A 133 -9.77 8.32 9.92
C SER A 133 -9.70 7.69 8.54
N HIS A 134 -8.51 7.68 7.94
CA HIS A 134 -8.24 7.05 6.65
C HIS A 134 -7.52 5.72 6.88
N ILE A 135 -8.17 4.63 6.53
CA ILE A 135 -7.71 3.27 6.77
C ILE A 135 -7.05 2.75 5.51
N HIS A 136 -5.72 2.64 5.54
CA HIS A 136 -4.92 2.04 4.47
C HIS A 136 -4.73 0.55 4.68
N ALA A 137 -4.73 0.09 5.93
CA ALA A 137 -4.76 -1.32 6.32
C ALA A 137 -5.27 -1.45 7.76
N THR A 138 -6.11 -2.44 8.01
CA THR A 138 -6.50 -2.82 9.37
C THR A 138 -5.51 -3.83 9.96
N GLU A 139 -5.60 -4.08 11.26
CA GLU A 139 -4.83 -5.15 11.90
C GLU A 139 -5.22 -6.54 11.36
N PHE A 140 -6.48 -6.73 10.96
CA PHE A 140 -6.92 -7.94 10.29
C PHE A 140 -6.25 -8.14 8.93
N ASP A 141 -6.03 -7.07 8.17
CA ASP A 141 -5.28 -7.13 6.91
C ASP A 141 -3.83 -7.56 7.16
N ARG A 142 -3.19 -6.96 8.16
CA ARG A 142 -1.77 -7.22 8.51
C ARG A 142 -1.54 -8.63 9.04
N SER A 143 -2.50 -9.15 9.78
CA SER A 143 -2.45 -10.51 10.33
C SER A 143 -2.84 -11.62 9.33
N GLY A 144 -3.12 -11.26 8.07
CA GLY A 144 -3.56 -12.23 7.05
C GLY A 144 -4.96 -12.81 7.32
N GLY A 145 -5.84 -12.05 7.97
CA GLY A 145 -7.21 -12.47 8.32
C GLY A 145 -7.34 -13.12 9.70
N GLY A 146 -6.29 -13.13 10.50
CA GLY A 146 -6.31 -13.55 11.91
C GLY A 146 -6.73 -12.42 12.86
N TYR A 147 -6.74 -12.70 14.17
CA TYR A 147 -7.15 -11.71 15.19
C TYR A 147 -6.13 -10.57 15.39
N GLY A 148 -4.89 -10.73 14.92
CA GLY A 148 -3.86 -9.72 15.02
C GLY A 148 -3.49 -9.31 16.46
N ASN A 149 -2.97 -8.11 16.61
CA ASN A 149 -2.60 -7.54 17.90
C ASN A 149 -3.80 -6.85 18.58
N PRO A 150 -4.22 -7.29 19.78
CA PRO A 150 -5.39 -6.72 20.46
C PRO A 150 -5.25 -5.22 20.79
N GLN A 151 -4.03 -4.74 21.08
CA GLN A 151 -3.81 -3.33 21.39
C GLN A 151 -3.97 -2.45 20.14
N VAL A 152 -3.48 -2.91 18.99
CA VAL A 152 -3.68 -2.22 17.71
C VAL A 152 -5.15 -2.20 17.34
N HIS A 153 -5.83 -3.33 17.47
CA HIS A 153 -7.27 -3.42 17.25
C HIS A 153 -8.06 -2.45 18.14
N ASP A 154 -7.69 -2.31 19.43
CA ASP A 154 -8.34 -1.37 20.35
C ASP A 154 -8.12 0.10 19.92
N ILE A 155 -6.91 0.45 19.46
CA ILE A 155 -6.60 1.78 18.96
C ILE A 155 -7.40 2.06 17.66
N GLU A 156 -7.45 1.10 16.73
CA GLU A 156 -8.24 1.20 15.52
C GLU A 156 -9.73 1.36 15.84
N TYR A 157 -10.27 0.54 16.74
CA TYR A 157 -11.66 0.63 17.18
C TYR A 157 -12.00 2.03 17.74
N LYS A 158 -11.15 2.55 18.63
CA LYS A 158 -11.31 3.90 19.17
C LYS A 158 -11.22 4.97 18.09
N GLY A 159 -10.24 4.87 17.20
CA GLY A 159 -10.06 5.80 16.09
C GLY A 159 -11.28 5.85 15.16
N ILE A 160 -11.72 4.69 14.73
CA ILE A 160 -12.86 4.53 13.82
C ILE A 160 -14.16 5.02 14.46
N THR A 161 -14.45 4.63 15.70
CA THR A 161 -15.72 4.98 16.37
C THR A 161 -15.82 6.45 16.73
N ASN A 162 -14.72 7.12 17.08
CA ASN A 162 -14.67 8.54 17.41
C ASN A 162 -14.59 9.47 16.19
N SER A 163 -14.35 8.91 14.99
CA SER A 163 -14.31 9.68 13.76
C SER A 163 -15.71 10.10 13.29
N ASP A 164 -15.80 11.28 12.69
CA ASP A 164 -17.02 11.76 12.04
C ASP A 164 -17.26 11.04 10.72
N LYS A 165 -16.17 10.73 9.99
CA LYS A 165 -16.17 9.84 8.81
C LYS A 165 -14.93 8.96 8.82
N VAL A 166 -15.04 7.85 8.09
CA VAL A 166 -13.96 6.88 7.89
C VAL A 166 -13.78 6.67 6.40
N PHE A 167 -12.56 6.87 5.91
CA PHE A 167 -12.20 6.53 4.54
C PHE A 167 -11.53 5.15 4.52
N ALA A 168 -12.05 4.26 3.70
CA ALA A 168 -11.48 2.94 3.45
C ALA A 168 -10.92 2.89 2.03
N VAL A 169 -9.72 2.35 1.85
CA VAL A 169 -9.04 2.34 0.53
C VAL A 169 -9.66 1.36 -0.47
N SER A 170 -10.63 0.54 -0.06
CA SER A 170 -11.35 -0.39 -0.93
C SER A 170 -12.67 -0.81 -0.27
N LYS A 171 -13.55 -1.46 -1.05
CA LYS A 171 -14.75 -2.12 -0.53
C LYS A 171 -14.37 -3.27 0.40
N ASN A 172 -13.34 -4.05 0.04
CA ASN A 172 -12.84 -5.11 0.91
C ASN A 172 -12.46 -4.56 2.29
N THR A 173 -11.72 -3.46 2.36
CA THR A 173 -11.38 -2.81 3.63
C THR A 173 -12.63 -2.28 4.34
N LYS A 174 -13.59 -1.69 3.63
CA LYS A 174 -14.87 -1.28 4.19
C LYS A 174 -15.62 -2.46 4.81
N ASP A 175 -15.70 -3.59 4.12
CA ASP A 175 -16.40 -4.79 4.59
C ASP A 175 -15.74 -5.37 5.86
N ILE A 176 -14.40 -5.35 5.93
CA ILE A 176 -13.64 -5.73 7.14
C ILE A 176 -13.99 -4.77 8.29
N ILE A 177 -14.01 -3.45 8.05
CA ILE A 177 -14.34 -2.47 9.08
C ILE A 177 -15.74 -2.70 9.61
N LEU A 178 -16.71 -2.93 8.74
CA LEU A 178 -18.11 -3.19 9.14
C LEU A 178 -18.23 -4.46 9.98
N LYS A 179 -17.57 -5.53 9.54
CA LYS A 179 -17.64 -6.83 10.18
C LYS A 179 -16.95 -6.85 11.55
N GLU A 180 -15.73 -6.34 11.63
CA GLU A 180 -14.87 -6.54 12.79
C GLU A 180 -15.01 -5.42 13.82
N TYR A 181 -15.23 -4.16 13.37
CA TYR A 181 -15.37 -3.00 14.27
C TYR A 181 -16.82 -2.60 14.53
N LYS A 182 -17.80 -3.17 13.81
CA LYS A 182 -19.25 -2.99 14.02
C LYS A 182 -19.70 -1.53 14.08
N VAL A 183 -19.16 -0.71 13.18
CA VAL A 183 -19.50 0.72 13.07
C VAL A 183 -20.64 0.94 12.08
N ASP A 184 -21.29 2.10 12.17
CA ASP A 184 -22.35 2.48 11.24
C ASP A 184 -21.78 2.64 9.82
N GLU A 185 -22.40 1.94 8.87
CA GLU A 185 -22.02 1.97 7.46
C GLU A 185 -22.06 3.39 6.87
N SER A 186 -22.99 4.24 7.34
CA SER A 186 -23.12 5.63 6.88
C SER A 186 -21.90 6.50 7.16
N LYS A 187 -21.05 6.08 8.09
CA LYS A 187 -19.77 6.75 8.38
C LYS A 187 -18.66 6.38 7.40
N ILE A 188 -18.78 5.26 6.67
CA ILE A 188 -17.67 4.71 5.90
C ILE A 188 -17.83 5.02 4.41
N GLU A 189 -16.82 5.67 3.86
CA GLU A 189 -16.70 6.01 2.44
C GLU A 189 -15.53 5.28 1.83
N VAL A 190 -15.68 4.80 0.59
CA VAL A 190 -14.56 4.19 -0.14
C VAL A 190 -13.82 5.27 -0.91
N VAL A 191 -12.51 5.37 -0.65
CA VAL A 191 -11.59 6.31 -1.30
C VAL A 191 -10.38 5.52 -1.78
N TYR A 192 -10.38 5.15 -3.05
CA TYR A 192 -9.30 4.36 -3.65
C TYR A 192 -7.99 5.15 -3.71
N ASN A 193 -6.88 4.43 -3.79
CA ASN A 193 -5.57 5.03 -4.06
C ASN A 193 -5.29 5.13 -5.56
N ALA A 194 -4.30 5.93 -5.93
CA ALA A 194 -3.77 6.05 -7.29
C ALA A 194 -2.24 5.98 -7.28
N ILE A 195 -1.64 6.05 -8.46
CA ILE A 195 -0.20 6.28 -8.62
C ILE A 195 0.04 7.62 -9.31
N GLU A 196 1.28 8.10 -9.20
CA GLU A 196 1.74 9.31 -9.91
C GLU A 196 2.66 8.88 -11.06
N PRO A 197 2.16 8.86 -12.31
CA PRO A 197 2.94 8.37 -13.46
C PRO A 197 4.25 9.11 -13.69
N SER A 198 4.32 10.40 -13.39
CA SER A 198 5.52 11.22 -13.56
C SER A 198 6.68 10.81 -12.66
N SER A 199 6.40 10.10 -11.55
CA SER A 199 7.43 9.56 -10.66
C SER A 199 8.01 8.21 -11.15
N LEU A 200 7.43 7.63 -12.18
CA LEU A 200 7.70 6.28 -12.67
C LEU A 200 8.46 6.29 -14.02
N ALA A 201 9.37 7.26 -14.23
CA ALA A 201 10.13 7.32 -15.48
C ALA A 201 10.86 6.01 -15.79
N THR A 202 10.71 5.52 -17.02
CA THR A 202 11.37 4.30 -17.49
C THR A 202 12.82 4.55 -17.83
N ILE A 203 13.70 3.58 -17.48
CA ILE A 203 15.08 3.51 -17.93
C ILE A 203 15.23 2.19 -18.68
N ASN A 204 15.91 2.23 -19.80
CA ASN A 204 16.02 1.05 -20.71
C ASN A 204 17.42 0.40 -20.68
N ASP A 205 18.29 0.79 -19.76
CA ASP A 205 19.61 0.22 -19.62
C ASP A 205 19.73 -0.59 -18.32
N TYR A 206 19.78 -1.92 -18.45
CA TYR A 206 19.84 -2.84 -17.32
C TYR A 206 21.29 -3.06 -16.91
N ASP A 207 21.69 -2.45 -15.81
CA ASP A 207 23.08 -2.58 -15.30
C ASP A 207 23.30 -3.80 -14.39
N ASP A 208 22.24 -4.39 -13.85
CA ASP A 208 22.30 -5.55 -12.95
C ASP A 208 22.47 -6.87 -13.73
N ARG A 209 23.36 -7.76 -13.21
CA ARG A 209 23.60 -9.07 -13.84
C ARG A 209 22.34 -9.92 -13.94
N THR A 210 21.47 -9.85 -12.91
CA THR A 210 20.22 -10.59 -12.88
C THR A 210 19.32 -10.15 -14.03
N PHE A 211 19.15 -8.86 -14.23
CA PHE A 211 18.27 -8.34 -15.29
C PHE A 211 18.84 -8.57 -16.68
N ARG A 212 20.15 -8.47 -16.87
CA ARG A 212 20.80 -8.86 -18.14
C ARG A 212 20.56 -10.33 -18.48
N TYR A 213 20.61 -11.21 -17.47
CA TYR A 213 20.29 -12.62 -17.69
C TYR A 213 18.81 -12.83 -18.03
N ILE A 214 17.91 -12.15 -17.35
CA ILE A 214 16.47 -12.19 -17.67
C ILE A 214 16.21 -11.65 -19.08
N GLU A 215 16.87 -10.57 -19.49
CA GLU A 215 16.79 -10.04 -20.85
C GLU A 215 17.23 -11.09 -21.89
N TYR A 216 18.34 -11.77 -21.63
CA TYR A 216 18.78 -12.90 -22.45
C TYR A 216 17.69 -14.00 -22.53
N LEU A 217 17.06 -14.38 -21.43
CA LEU A 217 15.96 -15.35 -21.44
C LEU A 217 14.79 -14.87 -22.31
N LYS A 218 14.46 -13.58 -22.29
CA LYS A 218 13.42 -13.02 -23.19
C LYS A 218 13.78 -13.16 -24.66
N THR A 219 15.05 -12.99 -25.06
CA THR A 219 15.48 -13.25 -26.46
C THR A 219 15.32 -14.71 -26.84
N LYS A 220 15.26 -15.64 -25.88
CA LYS A 220 14.97 -17.06 -26.08
C LYS A 220 13.49 -17.41 -26.04
N GLY A 221 12.62 -16.40 -25.95
CA GLY A 221 11.17 -16.55 -25.93
C GLY A 221 10.59 -16.93 -24.56
N TYR A 222 11.28 -16.59 -23.48
CA TYR A 222 10.73 -16.76 -22.13
C TYR A 222 9.72 -15.68 -21.82
N THR A 223 8.65 -16.08 -21.13
CA THR A 223 7.72 -15.16 -20.48
C THR A 223 8.20 -14.89 -19.06
N VAL A 224 8.38 -13.63 -18.73
CA VAL A 224 8.86 -13.19 -17.42
C VAL A 224 7.68 -12.78 -16.55
N VAL A 225 7.49 -13.54 -15.47
CA VAL A 225 6.51 -13.29 -14.40
C VAL A 225 7.21 -12.59 -13.26
N MET A 226 6.58 -11.62 -12.63
CA MET A 226 7.12 -11.00 -11.41
C MET A 226 6.06 -10.81 -10.34
N THR A 227 6.51 -10.72 -9.12
CA THR A 227 5.80 -10.07 -8.01
C THR A 227 6.75 -9.14 -7.27
N LEU A 228 6.21 -8.05 -6.72
CA LEU A 228 6.96 -7.09 -5.90
C LEU A 228 6.20 -6.85 -4.62
N THR A 229 6.77 -7.32 -3.50
CA THR A 229 6.10 -7.26 -2.21
C THR A 229 7.04 -7.59 -1.05
N ARG A 230 6.60 -7.38 0.19
CA ARG A 230 7.25 -7.95 1.36
C ARG A 230 7.01 -9.46 1.43
N PHE A 231 7.99 -10.22 1.88
CA PHE A 231 7.87 -11.68 2.00
C PHE A 231 7.25 -12.04 3.36
N THR A 232 5.94 -11.90 3.44
CA THR A 232 5.11 -12.19 4.61
C THR A 232 3.97 -13.14 4.23
N VAL A 233 3.39 -13.83 5.22
CA VAL A 233 2.24 -14.74 5.02
C VAL A 233 1.09 -14.04 4.31
N GLN A 234 0.82 -12.78 4.63
CA GLN A 234 -0.21 -11.95 4.00
C GLN A 234 -0.10 -11.92 2.46
N LYS A 235 1.12 -12.02 1.93
CA LYS A 235 1.37 -11.87 0.47
C LYS A 235 1.25 -13.16 -0.33
N GLY A 236 1.04 -14.30 0.34
CA GLY A 236 0.66 -15.56 -0.29
C GLY A 236 1.65 -16.10 -1.32
N LEU A 237 2.96 -15.83 -1.13
CA LEU A 237 3.99 -16.20 -2.11
C LEU A 237 4.15 -17.71 -2.27
N THR A 238 3.85 -18.49 -1.25
CA THR A 238 3.87 -19.95 -1.32
C THR A 238 2.87 -20.48 -2.37
N TYR A 239 1.67 -19.89 -2.42
CA TYR A 239 0.66 -20.22 -3.44
C TYR A 239 1.13 -19.86 -4.86
N LEU A 240 1.83 -18.73 -5.00
CA LEU A 240 2.42 -18.32 -6.29
C LEU A 240 3.49 -19.32 -6.75
N LEU A 241 4.38 -19.76 -5.87
CA LEU A 241 5.42 -20.74 -6.20
C LEU A 241 4.81 -22.09 -6.65
N GLU A 242 3.79 -22.58 -5.96
CA GLU A 242 3.08 -23.80 -6.34
C GLU A 242 2.40 -23.70 -7.70
N ALA A 243 1.73 -22.57 -7.96
CA ALA A 243 1.09 -22.32 -9.25
C ALA A 243 2.11 -22.17 -10.38
N PHE A 244 3.21 -21.47 -10.12
CA PHE A 244 4.30 -21.29 -11.08
C PHE A 244 4.98 -22.62 -11.41
N ALA A 245 5.24 -23.47 -10.42
CA ALA A 245 5.78 -24.82 -10.63
C ALA A 245 4.91 -25.62 -11.61
N ARG A 246 3.59 -25.67 -11.36
CA ARG A 246 2.62 -26.35 -12.22
C ARG A 246 2.58 -25.79 -13.65
N ALA A 247 2.61 -24.47 -13.80
CA ALA A 247 2.59 -23.80 -15.10
C ALA A 247 3.90 -24.08 -15.87
N SER A 248 5.05 -23.95 -15.18
CA SER A 248 6.38 -24.11 -15.78
C SER A 248 6.72 -25.56 -16.18
N GLN A 249 6.03 -26.55 -15.63
CA GLN A 249 6.09 -27.94 -16.12
C GLN A 249 5.48 -28.08 -17.52
N LYS A 250 4.41 -27.35 -17.81
CA LYS A 250 3.72 -27.37 -19.11
C LYS A 250 4.35 -26.42 -20.14
N ASN A 251 4.84 -25.26 -19.68
CA ASN A 251 5.62 -24.32 -20.49
C ASN A 251 6.98 -24.06 -19.83
N PRO A 252 8.07 -24.76 -20.27
CA PRO A 252 9.40 -24.59 -19.68
C PRO A 252 9.99 -23.18 -19.87
N LYS A 253 9.50 -22.40 -20.84
CA LYS A 253 9.98 -21.05 -21.14
C LYS A 253 9.30 -19.98 -20.28
N MET A 254 9.43 -20.16 -18.98
CA MET A 254 8.93 -19.19 -17.98
C MET A 254 10.02 -18.94 -16.95
N ALA A 255 10.10 -17.67 -16.51
CA ALA A 255 10.94 -17.21 -15.41
C ALA A 255 10.09 -16.43 -14.42
N LEU A 256 10.40 -16.53 -13.12
CA LEU A 256 9.72 -15.81 -12.04
C LEU A 256 10.73 -14.93 -11.29
N ILE A 257 10.44 -13.65 -11.16
CA ILE A 257 11.22 -12.70 -10.36
C ILE A 257 10.43 -12.39 -9.08
N LEU A 258 11.04 -12.67 -7.93
CA LEU A 258 10.54 -12.28 -6.61
C LEU A 258 11.31 -11.06 -6.14
N VAL A 259 10.66 -9.90 -6.19
CA VAL A 259 11.25 -8.63 -5.75
C VAL A 259 10.76 -8.30 -4.35
N GLY A 260 11.70 -8.13 -3.42
CA GLY A 260 11.42 -7.81 -2.04
C GLY A 260 12.19 -8.67 -1.07
N ASP A 261 11.85 -8.52 0.21
CA ASP A 261 12.44 -9.25 1.32
C ASP A 261 11.42 -9.39 2.45
N GLY A 262 11.72 -10.22 3.43
CA GLY A 262 10.87 -10.42 4.60
C GLY A 262 11.13 -11.74 5.32
N GLU A 263 10.37 -11.97 6.36
CA GLU A 263 10.52 -13.10 7.28
C GLU A 263 10.42 -14.47 6.59
N GLN A 264 9.63 -14.58 5.52
CA GLN A 264 9.46 -15.84 4.77
C GLN A 264 10.57 -16.11 3.75
N ARG A 265 11.59 -15.26 3.62
CA ARG A 265 12.59 -15.40 2.55
C ARG A 265 13.23 -16.79 2.49
N ASN A 266 13.65 -17.32 3.63
CA ASN A 266 14.31 -18.64 3.69
C ASN A 266 13.32 -19.78 3.35
N GLU A 267 12.11 -19.73 3.91
CA GLU A 267 11.03 -20.65 3.60
C GLU A 267 10.71 -20.70 2.09
N LEU A 268 10.65 -19.53 1.45
CA LEU A 268 10.39 -19.44 0.01
C LEU A 268 11.55 -20.01 -0.83
N ILE A 269 12.81 -19.84 -0.40
CA ILE A 269 13.97 -20.45 -1.06
C ILE A 269 13.90 -21.97 -0.95
N GLU A 270 13.64 -22.50 0.24
CA GLU A 270 13.45 -23.93 0.47
C GLU A 270 12.30 -24.48 -0.38
N LYS A 271 11.17 -23.76 -0.42
CA LYS A 271 10.02 -24.14 -1.23
C LYS A 271 10.33 -24.18 -2.74
N THR A 272 11.17 -23.29 -3.27
CA THR A 272 11.58 -23.38 -4.68
C THR A 272 12.41 -24.63 -4.98
N ALA A 273 13.24 -25.06 -4.04
CA ALA A 273 14.01 -26.30 -4.16
C ALA A 273 13.11 -27.53 -4.10
N GLU A 274 12.18 -27.59 -3.14
CA GLU A 274 11.19 -28.68 -3.02
C GLU A 274 10.35 -28.86 -4.29
N LEU A 275 9.96 -27.73 -4.91
CA LEU A 275 9.15 -27.73 -6.12
C LEU A 275 9.97 -27.96 -7.41
N GLY A 276 11.29 -28.06 -7.32
CA GLY A 276 12.19 -28.28 -8.46
C GLY A 276 12.22 -27.13 -9.46
N ILE A 277 12.04 -25.88 -9.00
CA ILE A 277 11.98 -24.67 -9.85
C ILE A 277 13.08 -23.66 -9.58
N SER A 278 14.12 -24.01 -8.82
CA SER A 278 15.20 -23.11 -8.40
C SER A 278 15.90 -22.40 -9.56
N GLU A 279 16.06 -23.06 -10.70
CA GLU A 279 16.69 -22.46 -11.90
C GLU A 279 15.79 -21.41 -12.61
N LYS A 280 14.52 -21.32 -12.24
CA LYS A 280 13.52 -20.47 -12.88
C LYS A 280 13.06 -19.32 -11.99
N VAL A 281 13.47 -19.29 -10.71
CA VAL A 281 13.03 -18.31 -9.71
C VAL A 281 14.22 -17.45 -9.27
N PHE A 282 14.06 -16.14 -9.41
CA PHE A 282 15.12 -15.15 -9.14
C PHE A 282 14.70 -14.27 -7.95
N PHE A 283 15.43 -14.35 -6.86
CA PHE A 283 15.25 -13.51 -5.67
C PHE A 283 16.17 -12.29 -5.77
N THR A 284 15.62 -11.11 -5.97
CA THR A 284 16.41 -9.88 -6.13
C THR A 284 16.75 -9.18 -4.81
N GLY A 285 16.06 -9.53 -3.73
CA GLY A 285 16.04 -8.71 -2.52
C GLY A 285 15.22 -7.44 -2.71
N PHE A 286 15.36 -6.52 -1.75
CA PHE A 286 14.68 -5.23 -1.78
C PHE A 286 15.31 -4.29 -2.81
N LEU A 287 14.49 -3.73 -3.71
CA LEU A 287 14.95 -2.82 -4.77
C LEU A 287 14.39 -1.41 -4.55
N ARG A 288 15.19 -0.40 -4.95
CA ARG A 288 14.80 1.02 -4.98
C ARG A 288 15.29 1.69 -6.26
N GLY A 289 14.69 2.84 -6.57
CA GLY A 289 15.13 3.69 -7.68
C GLY A 289 15.04 2.99 -9.04
N GLU A 290 16.13 3.00 -9.80
CA GLU A 290 16.20 2.46 -11.15
C GLU A 290 15.96 0.95 -11.19
N ARG A 291 16.62 0.19 -10.33
CA ARG A 291 16.47 -1.27 -10.28
C ARG A 291 15.04 -1.73 -10.00
N TRP A 292 14.30 -0.97 -9.19
CA TRP A 292 12.90 -1.22 -8.93
C TRP A 292 12.05 -1.05 -10.21
N ARG A 293 12.33 0.00 -11.01
CA ARG A 293 11.67 0.24 -12.30
C ARG A 293 12.05 -0.80 -13.34
N ASP A 294 13.31 -1.22 -13.36
CA ASP A 294 13.83 -2.24 -14.27
C ASP A 294 13.12 -3.58 -14.09
N ALA A 295 12.85 -3.97 -12.84
CA ALA A 295 12.12 -5.19 -12.55
C ALA A 295 10.73 -5.21 -13.19
N TYR A 296 10.00 -4.10 -13.14
CA TYR A 296 8.72 -3.99 -13.84
C TYR A 296 8.87 -3.96 -15.36
N SER A 297 9.85 -3.19 -15.86
CA SER A 297 10.03 -2.97 -17.31
C SER A 297 10.43 -4.25 -18.02
N ILE A 298 11.24 -5.10 -17.39
CA ILE A 298 11.68 -6.37 -18.01
C ILE A 298 10.60 -7.45 -17.97
N SER A 299 9.59 -7.29 -17.10
CA SER A 299 8.56 -8.30 -16.87
C SER A 299 7.42 -8.21 -17.89
N ASP A 300 6.75 -9.32 -18.11
CA ASP A 300 5.59 -9.42 -18.99
C ASP A 300 4.29 -9.52 -18.21
N VAL A 301 4.34 -10.16 -17.05
CA VAL A 301 3.19 -10.48 -16.21
C VAL A 301 3.52 -10.13 -14.76
N PHE A 302 2.66 -9.38 -14.13
CA PHE A 302 2.71 -9.13 -12.68
C PHE A 302 1.66 -9.97 -11.98
N VAL A 303 2.06 -10.66 -10.91
CA VAL A 303 1.14 -11.44 -10.08
C VAL A 303 1.04 -10.82 -8.69
N MET A 304 -0.17 -10.58 -8.23
CA MET A 304 -0.47 -10.24 -6.85
C MET A 304 -1.19 -11.43 -6.19
N SER A 305 -0.49 -12.14 -5.34
CA SER A 305 -0.97 -13.40 -4.72
C SER A 305 -1.48 -13.21 -3.30
N SER A 306 -1.70 -11.99 -2.88
CA SER A 306 -2.03 -11.66 -1.48
C SER A 306 -3.28 -12.38 -0.99
N VAL A 307 -3.18 -12.92 0.23
CA VAL A 307 -4.29 -13.50 1.00
C VAL A 307 -5.29 -12.41 1.35
N ASN A 308 -4.76 -11.24 1.66
CA ASN A 308 -5.52 -10.02 1.88
C ASN A 308 -4.67 -8.80 1.51
N GLU A 309 -5.17 -7.97 0.60
CA GLU A 309 -4.50 -6.74 0.15
C GLU A 309 -5.49 -5.59 0.20
N PRO A 310 -5.33 -4.63 1.11
CA PRO A 310 -6.28 -3.53 1.24
C PRO A 310 -6.51 -2.76 -0.05
N PHE A 311 -5.44 -2.46 -0.79
CA PHE A 311 -5.56 -1.88 -2.11
C PHE A 311 -4.63 -2.54 -3.14
N GLY A 312 -3.30 -2.32 -3.06
CA GLY A 312 -2.32 -2.91 -3.97
C GLY A 312 -1.78 -1.94 -5.03
N LEU A 313 -1.08 -0.88 -4.60
CA LEU A 313 -0.45 0.12 -5.48
C LEU A 313 0.49 -0.50 -6.50
N THR A 314 1.21 -1.56 -6.14
CA THR A 314 2.15 -2.26 -7.00
C THR A 314 1.51 -2.84 -8.27
N ALA A 315 0.21 -3.12 -8.25
CA ALA A 315 -0.51 -3.55 -9.46
C ALA A 315 -0.74 -2.38 -10.42
N LEU A 316 -1.01 -1.16 -9.92
CA LEU A 316 -1.10 0.03 -10.77
C LEU A 316 0.27 0.42 -11.34
N GLU A 317 1.33 0.27 -10.56
CA GLU A 317 2.71 0.44 -11.02
C GLU A 317 3.02 -0.55 -12.15
N ALA A 318 2.70 -1.83 -11.98
CA ALA A 318 2.87 -2.84 -13.01
C ALA A 318 2.07 -2.53 -14.29
N ALA A 319 0.85 -2.00 -14.16
CA ALA A 319 0.05 -1.53 -15.28
C ALA A 319 0.71 -0.37 -16.02
N HIS A 320 1.34 0.57 -15.30
CA HIS A 320 2.12 1.66 -15.88
C HIS A 320 3.26 1.13 -16.76
N PHE A 321 4.02 0.14 -16.26
CA PHE A 321 5.12 -0.50 -16.97
C PHE A 321 4.69 -1.55 -17.99
N ASN A 322 3.40 -1.55 -18.38
CA ASN A 322 2.86 -2.41 -19.42
C ASN A 322 2.94 -3.92 -19.12
N ASN A 323 2.72 -4.31 -17.89
CA ASN A 323 2.56 -5.71 -17.50
C ASN A 323 1.10 -6.16 -17.63
N ALA A 324 0.87 -7.41 -18.02
CA ALA A 324 -0.42 -8.05 -17.80
C ALA A 324 -0.58 -8.41 -16.33
N LEU A 325 -1.78 -8.31 -15.79
CA LEU A 325 -2.02 -8.46 -14.36
C LEU A 325 -2.83 -9.73 -14.06
N ILE A 326 -2.33 -10.52 -13.10
CA ILE A 326 -3.05 -11.63 -12.49
C ILE A 326 -3.15 -11.33 -10.99
N ILE A 327 -4.35 -11.12 -10.49
CA ILE A 327 -4.57 -10.54 -9.16
C ILE A 327 -5.55 -11.40 -8.34
N SER A 328 -5.21 -11.66 -7.08
CA SER A 328 -6.15 -12.32 -6.16
C SER A 328 -7.41 -11.46 -5.98
N LYS A 329 -8.57 -12.09 -5.89
CA LYS A 329 -9.85 -11.39 -5.65
C LYS A 329 -9.87 -10.66 -4.31
N GLN A 330 -9.02 -11.08 -3.38
CA GLN A 330 -8.86 -10.50 -2.06
C GLN A 330 -7.99 -9.22 -2.05
N SER A 331 -7.75 -8.64 -3.22
CA SER A 331 -6.98 -7.40 -3.39
C SER A 331 -7.88 -6.27 -3.84
N GLY A 332 -7.89 -5.15 -3.12
CA GLY A 332 -8.78 -4.02 -3.38
C GLY A 332 -8.62 -3.39 -4.76
N VAL A 333 -7.43 -3.42 -5.35
CA VAL A 333 -7.20 -2.94 -6.72
C VAL A 333 -8.00 -3.72 -7.77
N SER A 334 -8.40 -4.96 -7.46
CA SER A 334 -9.26 -5.76 -8.34
C SER A 334 -10.66 -5.16 -8.52
N GLU A 335 -11.08 -4.24 -7.65
CA GLU A 335 -12.36 -3.54 -7.74
C GLU A 335 -12.37 -2.47 -8.84
N VAL A 336 -11.22 -1.87 -9.11
CA VAL A 336 -11.07 -0.74 -10.05
C VAL A 336 -10.50 -1.14 -11.41
N LEU A 337 -9.81 -2.28 -11.52
CA LEU A 337 -9.27 -2.81 -12.76
C LEU A 337 -10.14 -3.97 -13.26
N LYS A 338 -10.57 -3.94 -14.53
CA LYS A 338 -11.44 -4.95 -15.15
C LYS A 338 -10.68 -5.88 -16.10
N ASN A 339 -9.69 -5.35 -16.83
CA ASN A 339 -8.89 -6.11 -17.81
C ASN A 339 -7.74 -6.87 -17.13
N ILE A 340 -8.05 -7.63 -16.09
CA ILE A 340 -7.13 -8.46 -15.31
C ILE A 340 -7.65 -9.88 -15.20
N LEU A 341 -6.77 -10.83 -14.97
CA LEU A 341 -7.15 -12.20 -14.63
C LEU A 341 -7.27 -12.31 -13.11
N ARG A 342 -8.41 -12.85 -12.64
CA ARG A 342 -8.71 -12.98 -11.21
C ARG A 342 -8.79 -14.43 -10.78
N TYR A 343 -8.34 -14.69 -9.56
CA TYR A 343 -8.44 -16.00 -8.93
C TYR A 343 -8.58 -15.85 -7.41
N ASP A 344 -9.02 -16.86 -6.72
CA ASP A 344 -8.98 -16.89 -5.25
C ASP A 344 -7.56 -17.29 -4.81
N PHE A 345 -6.98 -16.60 -3.82
CA PHE A 345 -5.55 -16.75 -3.47
C PHE A 345 -5.13 -18.22 -3.21
N TRP A 346 -6.04 -19.05 -2.70
CA TRP A 346 -5.81 -20.47 -2.43
C TRP A 346 -5.94 -21.36 -3.67
N ASP A 347 -6.52 -20.87 -4.76
CA ASP A 347 -6.71 -21.65 -6.00
C ASP A 347 -5.46 -21.61 -6.90
N THR A 348 -4.45 -22.37 -6.46
CA THR A 348 -3.17 -22.49 -7.20
C THR A 348 -3.36 -23.12 -8.60
N HIS A 349 -4.39 -23.93 -8.82
CA HIS A 349 -4.71 -24.49 -10.13
C HIS A 349 -5.22 -23.42 -11.10
N LYS A 350 -6.10 -22.54 -10.63
CA LYS A 350 -6.59 -21.43 -11.44
C LYS A 350 -5.48 -20.45 -11.78
N LEU A 351 -4.64 -20.11 -10.79
CA LEU A 351 -3.47 -19.28 -11.01
C LEU A 351 -2.51 -19.92 -12.03
N ALA A 352 -2.22 -21.21 -11.91
CA ALA A 352 -1.39 -21.92 -12.88
C ALA A 352 -1.98 -21.92 -14.28
N SER A 353 -3.31 -22.07 -14.41
CA SER A 353 -4.01 -21.98 -15.69
C SER A 353 -3.91 -20.59 -16.30
N HIS A 354 -4.01 -19.53 -15.50
CA HIS A 354 -3.83 -18.14 -15.95
C HIS A 354 -2.39 -17.88 -16.42
N LEU A 355 -1.39 -18.31 -15.63
CA LEU A 355 0.03 -18.20 -15.99
C LEU A 355 0.32 -18.92 -17.32
N LEU A 356 -0.20 -20.13 -17.48
CA LEU A 356 -0.05 -20.89 -18.72
C LEU A 356 -0.70 -20.16 -19.90
N ALA A 357 -1.93 -19.68 -19.75
CA ALA A 357 -2.65 -18.98 -20.80
C ALA A 357 -1.90 -17.74 -21.30
N VAL A 358 -1.40 -16.88 -20.40
CA VAL A 358 -0.66 -15.66 -20.80
C VAL A 358 0.72 -15.97 -21.37
N SER A 359 1.36 -17.08 -20.96
CA SER A 359 2.68 -17.46 -21.44
C SER A 359 2.64 -18.22 -22.80
N THR A 360 1.48 -18.75 -23.18
CA THR A 360 1.31 -19.51 -24.44
C THR A 360 0.49 -18.77 -25.49
N SER A 361 -0.19 -17.67 -25.13
CA SER A 361 -1.02 -16.87 -26.03
C SER A 361 -0.53 -15.41 -26.09
N PRO A 362 0.33 -15.06 -27.06
CA PRO A 362 0.80 -13.68 -27.24
C PRO A 362 -0.32 -12.67 -27.52
N SER A 363 -1.43 -13.09 -28.13
CA SER A 363 -2.60 -12.24 -28.36
C SER A 363 -3.29 -11.87 -27.04
N LEU A 364 -3.57 -12.87 -26.20
CA LEU A 364 -4.15 -12.65 -24.86
C LEU A 364 -3.26 -11.72 -24.03
N LEU A 365 -1.95 -11.99 -24.00
CA LEU A 365 -0.99 -11.17 -23.27
C LEU A 365 -1.04 -9.69 -23.72
N ARG A 366 -1.03 -9.43 -25.04
CA ARG A 366 -1.12 -8.07 -25.59
C ARG A 366 -2.44 -7.40 -25.26
N ASP A 367 -3.56 -8.14 -25.34
CA ASP A 367 -4.88 -7.57 -25.06
C ASP A 367 -5.05 -7.19 -23.58
N LEU A 368 -4.57 -8.02 -22.66
CA LEU A 368 -4.55 -7.71 -21.23
C LEU A 368 -3.69 -6.47 -20.94
N LYS A 369 -2.45 -6.42 -21.48
CA LYS A 369 -1.56 -5.27 -21.32
C LYS A 369 -2.22 -3.97 -21.82
N ARG A 370 -2.82 -4.00 -23.01
CA ARG A 370 -3.50 -2.84 -23.60
C ARG A 370 -4.74 -2.42 -22.81
N GLY A 371 -5.52 -3.39 -22.35
CA GLY A 371 -6.74 -3.14 -21.58
C GLY A 371 -6.43 -2.47 -20.24
N VAL A 372 -5.53 -3.06 -19.46
CA VAL A 372 -5.17 -2.53 -18.14
C VAL A 372 -4.50 -1.16 -18.23
N LYS A 373 -3.69 -0.91 -19.29
CA LYS A 373 -3.08 0.39 -19.53
C LYS A 373 -4.10 1.50 -19.72
N LYS A 374 -5.21 1.24 -20.41
CA LYS A 374 -6.30 2.22 -20.55
C LYS A 374 -7.01 2.47 -19.22
N GLU A 375 -7.19 1.45 -18.40
CA GLU A 375 -7.92 1.57 -17.14
C GLU A 375 -7.13 2.35 -16.09
N TYR A 376 -5.84 2.01 -15.86
CA TYR A 376 -5.09 2.64 -14.80
C TYR A 376 -4.92 4.15 -15.02
N THR A 377 -4.85 4.63 -16.28
CA THR A 377 -4.73 6.06 -16.60
C THR A 377 -5.97 6.88 -16.19
N THR A 378 -7.09 6.23 -15.92
CA THR A 378 -8.30 6.89 -15.42
C THR A 378 -8.34 7.04 -13.91
N ILE A 379 -7.45 6.31 -13.19
CA ILE A 379 -7.33 6.31 -11.74
C ILE A 379 -6.24 7.32 -11.37
N THR A 380 -6.62 8.55 -11.04
CA THR A 380 -5.68 9.65 -10.83
C THR A 380 -5.87 10.29 -9.46
N TRP A 381 -4.78 10.74 -8.87
CA TRP A 381 -4.82 11.48 -7.61
C TRP A 381 -5.65 12.76 -7.71
N SER A 382 -5.74 13.41 -8.87
CA SER A 382 -6.59 14.60 -9.06
C SER A 382 -8.06 14.28 -8.81
N LYS A 383 -8.59 13.21 -9.42
CA LYS A 383 -9.99 12.77 -9.21
C LYS A 383 -10.25 12.36 -7.76
N ILE A 384 -9.28 11.68 -7.15
CA ILE A 384 -9.40 11.27 -5.74
C ILE A 384 -9.40 12.49 -4.83
N ALA A 385 -8.53 13.46 -5.08
CA ALA A 385 -8.50 14.71 -4.30
C ALA A 385 -9.80 15.50 -4.45
N GLU A 386 -10.37 15.59 -5.64
CA GLU A 386 -11.68 16.22 -5.86
C GLU A 386 -12.79 15.51 -5.05
N GLN A 387 -12.79 14.17 -5.05
CA GLN A 387 -13.72 13.38 -4.24
C GLN A 387 -13.54 13.67 -2.73
N ILE A 388 -12.30 13.66 -2.24
CA ILE A 388 -11.99 13.93 -0.83
C ILE A 388 -12.38 15.37 -0.45
N MET A 389 -12.04 16.37 -1.26
CA MET A 389 -12.38 17.77 -1.00
C MET A 389 -13.88 17.99 -0.94
N HIS A 390 -14.65 17.38 -1.85
CA HIS A 390 -16.10 17.41 -1.81
C HIS A 390 -16.66 16.84 -0.50
N LYS A 391 -16.11 15.73 -0.02
CA LYS A 391 -16.50 15.11 1.25
C LYS A 391 -16.13 16.01 2.45
N PHE A 392 -14.97 16.60 2.46
CA PHE A 392 -14.56 17.53 3.51
C PHE A 392 -15.51 18.73 3.61
N LEU A 393 -15.89 19.32 2.47
CA LEU A 393 -16.86 20.43 2.43
C LEU A 393 -18.24 20.01 2.97
N SER A 394 -18.73 18.81 2.63
CA SER A 394 -20.00 18.32 3.15
C SER A 394 -19.98 18.14 4.67
N ILE A 395 -18.91 17.56 5.21
CA ILE A 395 -18.74 17.35 6.65
C ILE A 395 -18.72 18.68 7.42
N GLN A 396 -17.99 19.67 6.90
CA GLN A 396 -17.96 21.01 7.51
C GLN A 396 -19.35 21.69 7.53
N SER A 397 -20.12 21.51 6.45
CA SER A 397 -21.46 22.08 6.36
C SER A 397 -22.44 21.43 7.34
N GLU A 398 -22.31 20.14 7.60
CA GLU A 398 -23.11 19.40 8.58
C GLU A 398 -22.74 19.80 10.04
N GLY A 399 -21.44 20.01 10.31
CA GLY A 399 -20.96 20.43 11.63
C GLY A 399 -21.37 21.85 12.03
N ARG A 400 -21.59 22.75 11.06
CA ARG A 400 -22.06 24.14 11.32
C ARG A 400 -23.57 24.22 11.59
N LYS A 401 -24.32 23.16 11.30
CA LYS A 401 -25.78 23.09 11.51
C LYS A 401 -26.18 22.48 12.87
N LYS A 402 -25.24 21.90 13.57
CA LYS A 402 -25.38 21.40 14.95
C LYS A 402 -24.86 22.41 15.94
#